data_0b40f17090a2e3c3e549014f5d8d8bb3
#
_entry.id   0b40f17090a2e3c3e549014f5d8d8bb3
#
_cell.length_a   1.000
_cell.length_b   1.000
_cell.length_c   1.000
_cell.angle_alpha   90.00
_cell.angle_beta   90.00
_cell.angle_gamma   90.00
#
_symmetry.space_group_name_H-M   'P 1'
#
loop_
_entity.id
_entity.type
_entity.pdbx_description
1 polymer ?
#
loop_
_entity_poly.entity_id
_entity_poly.type
_entity_poly.pdbx_seq_one_letter_code
_entity_poly.pdbx_strand_id
1 'polypeptide(L)'
;MRFGALAAAGALLALLALLAGCQAPAPAAAWSDPAPSAPSPAASSAAPASPSPSPSAVASAPVVVPAGMTAGIAVFDRQAGTFVVQQHTTTRFRSASLVKLLIVLDYLWNRGPGYAIVAADRSRLDIMLRSSDDDAASYFWKAGGADQIVSRMVARLALKDTTPPSAVARTGWGTTGLSAADVVRIYRYLLDSAPAPVRDYVIGNLHQSTPCGTDRYNQTFGIPSAFTRPWAAKQGWHGFGDIPANPCTAGAAARPSGAPAPVTVGILDGAVLHTTGTVGGGDRSIVVVLTQHRTGTPFSQAVAELARLIRSLPVPGGVPAG
;
A
#
# COMPACT_ATOMS: atom_id res chain seq x y z
N MET A 1 54.44 -55.91 10.65
CA MET A 1 55.67 -55.84 11.47
C MET A 1 55.85 -54.41 11.95
N ARG A 2 56.03 -54.23 13.28
CA ARG A 2 56.46 -53.05 14.07
C ARG A 2 55.46 -51.90 14.10
N PHE A 3 54.66 -51.70 15.12
CA PHE A 3 54.87 -51.18 16.49
C PHE A 3 55.62 -49.84 16.55
N GLY A 4 54.97 -48.82 17.08
CA GLY A 4 55.54 -47.61 17.56
C GLY A 4 54.50 -46.81 18.32
N ALA A 5 54.62 -46.87 19.67
CA ALA A 5 53.68 -46.37 20.66
C ALA A 5 54.11 -44.97 21.18
N LEU A 6 53.12 -44.30 21.81
CA LEU A 6 53.17 -43.37 22.94
C LEU A 6 53.83 -41.98 22.79
N ALA A 7 53.09 -40.94 23.06
CA ALA A 7 53.33 -40.10 24.24
C ALA A 7 52.12 -39.25 24.56
N ALA A 8 51.63 -39.39 25.80
CA ALA A 8 50.65 -38.50 26.44
C ALA A 8 51.34 -37.24 26.97
N ALA A 9 50.72 -36.08 26.81
CA ALA A 9 51.06 -34.90 27.58
C ALA A 9 49.76 -34.18 27.95
N GLY A 10 49.44 -34.17 29.23
CA GLY A 10 48.36 -33.46 29.82
C GLY A 10 48.59 -31.95 29.86
N ALA A 11 47.55 -31.19 29.68
CA ALA A 11 47.54 -29.79 30.05
C ALA A 11 46.19 -29.46 30.68
N LEU A 12 46.23 -29.12 31.95
CA LEU A 12 45.18 -28.47 32.72
C LEU A 12 44.72 -27.21 32.04
N LEU A 13 43.45 -27.06 31.75
CA LEU A 13 42.86 -25.80 31.31
C LEU A 13 41.80 -25.33 32.27
N ALA A 14 42.06 -24.14 32.78
CA ALA A 14 41.25 -23.40 33.71
C ALA A 14 39.88 -23.08 33.12
N LEU A 15 38.83 -23.33 33.91
CA LEU A 15 37.46 -22.96 33.64
C LEU A 15 37.29 -21.46 33.85
N LEU A 16 37.20 -20.68 32.77
CA LEU A 16 36.72 -19.31 32.80
C LEU A 16 35.23 -19.35 32.40
N ALA A 17 34.39 -19.22 33.40
CA ALA A 17 32.95 -19.01 33.18
C ALA A 17 32.71 -17.61 32.65
N LEU A 18 32.47 -17.48 31.34
CA LEU A 18 31.91 -16.30 30.72
C LEU A 18 30.40 -16.33 30.93
N LEU A 19 29.92 -15.55 31.87
CA LEU A 19 28.52 -15.19 32.02
C LEU A 19 28.16 -14.31 30.80
N ALA A 20 27.66 -14.93 29.73
CA ALA A 20 26.98 -14.22 28.66
C ALA A 20 25.60 -13.82 29.19
N GLY A 21 25.48 -12.58 29.63
CA GLY A 21 24.19 -11.97 29.94
C GLY A 21 23.35 -11.91 28.68
N CYS A 22 22.22 -12.64 28.70
CA CYS A 22 21.14 -12.45 27.74
C CYS A 22 20.58 -11.05 27.93
N GLN A 23 21.08 -10.06 27.17
CA GLN A 23 20.37 -8.81 27.01
C GLN A 23 19.17 -9.06 26.11
N ALA A 24 17.98 -8.98 26.67
CA ALA A 24 16.74 -8.92 25.93
C ALA A 24 16.80 -7.70 24.99
N PRO A 25 16.33 -7.81 23.74
CA PRO A 25 16.25 -6.66 22.85
C PRO A 25 15.34 -5.61 23.49
N ALA A 26 15.83 -4.38 23.58
CA ALA A 26 15.04 -3.24 24.06
C ALA A 26 13.75 -3.13 23.24
N PRO A 27 12.62 -2.82 23.89
CA PRO A 27 11.38 -2.57 23.17
C PRO A 27 11.59 -1.43 22.19
N ALA A 28 11.17 -1.62 20.94
CA ALA A 28 11.18 -0.59 19.92
C ALA A 28 10.48 0.65 20.47
N ALA A 29 11.17 1.80 20.39
CA ALA A 29 10.62 3.08 20.83
C ALA A 29 9.25 3.29 20.20
N ALA A 30 8.22 3.29 21.04
CA ALA A 30 6.90 3.74 20.65
C ALA A 30 7.05 5.20 20.17
N TRP A 31 6.50 5.50 19.02
CA TRP A 31 6.37 6.88 18.57
C TRP A 31 5.47 7.60 19.56
N SER A 32 6.09 8.37 20.46
CA SER A 32 5.34 9.26 21.35
C SER A 32 4.83 10.40 20.50
N ASP A 33 3.52 10.56 20.44
CA ASP A 33 2.92 11.79 19.99
C ASP A 33 3.50 12.94 20.83
N PRO A 34 3.83 14.09 20.23
CA PRO A 34 4.21 15.26 21.03
C PRO A 34 3.06 15.59 21.96
N ALA A 35 3.31 15.51 23.25
CA ALA A 35 2.36 15.90 24.28
C ALA A 35 1.91 17.37 24.04
N PRO A 36 0.61 17.66 24.15
CA PRO A 36 0.15 19.05 24.08
C PRO A 36 0.75 19.82 25.24
N SER A 37 1.47 20.89 24.92
CA SER A 37 2.03 21.81 25.89
C SER A 37 0.90 22.38 26.76
N ALA A 38 1.03 22.28 28.08
CA ALA A 38 0.08 22.84 29.03
C ALA A 38 0.03 24.38 28.89
N PRO A 39 -1.15 24.97 28.84
CA PRO A 39 -1.25 26.43 28.85
C PRO A 39 -0.96 26.99 30.24
N SER A 40 -0.08 27.99 30.28
CA SER A 40 0.12 28.87 31.44
C SER A 40 -1.17 29.68 31.73
N PRO A 41 -1.54 29.88 32.98
CA PRO A 41 -2.74 30.65 33.29
C PRO A 41 -2.48 32.15 33.22
N ALA A 42 -3.11 32.79 32.25
CA ALA A 42 -3.31 34.25 32.30
C ALA A 42 -4.80 34.51 32.11
N ALA A 43 -5.39 35.01 33.18
CA ALA A 43 -6.78 35.46 33.20
C ALA A 43 -6.97 36.67 32.28
N SER A 44 -7.93 36.59 31.37
CA SER A 44 -8.66 37.76 30.92
C SER A 44 -10.03 37.32 30.44
N SER A 45 -11.03 37.89 31.09
CA SER A 45 -12.45 37.73 30.83
C SER A 45 -12.78 38.33 29.47
N ALA A 46 -13.15 37.52 28.49
CA ALA A 46 -13.76 37.96 27.24
C ALA A 46 -15.06 37.20 27.03
N ALA A 47 -16.10 37.93 26.66
CA ALA A 47 -17.46 37.47 26.44
C ALA A 47 -17.54 36.28 25.48
N PRO A 48 -18.56 35.39 25.58
CA PRO A 48 -18.69 34.23 24.72
C PRO A 48 -18.92 34.65 23.26
N ALA A 49 -17.96 34.37 22.41
CA ALA A 49 -18.13 34.48 20.97
C ALA A 49 -19.14 33.39 20.52
N SER A 50 -20.16 33.80 19.80
CA SER A 50 -21.09 32.90 19.15
C SER A 50 -20.34 31.84 18.31
N PRO A 51 -20.76 30.56 18.34
CA PRO A 51 -20.11 29.53 17.54
C PRO A 51 -20.26 29.88 16.05
N SER A 52 -19.13 30.07 15.38
CA SER A 52 -19.11 30.15 13.93
C SER A 52 -19.74 28.86 13.37
N PRO A 53 -20.61 28.94 12.36
CA PRO A 53 -21.20 27.74 11.77
C PRO A 53 -20.09 26.85 11.21
N SER A 54 -20.02 25.61 11.70
CA SER A 54 -19.21 24.59 11.07
C SER A 54 -19.57 24.52 9.58
N PRO A 55 -18.58 24.45 8.67
CA PRO A 55 -18.89 24.31 7.26
C PRO A 55 -19.72 23.04 7.07
N SER A 56 -20.97 23.20 6.66
CA SER A 56 -21.83 22.08 6.27
C SER A 56 -21.13 21.30 5.18
N ALA A 57 -20.86 20.03 5.43
CA ALA A 57 -20.37 19.13 4.41
C ALA A 57 -21.38 19.16 3.26
N VAL A 58 -21.00 19.73 2.13
CA VAL A 58 -21.80 19.67 0.91
C VAL A 58 -21.87 18.20 0.53
N ALA A 59 -23.02 17.58 0.71
CA ALA A 59 -23.25 16.22 0.27
C ALA A 59 -23.10 16.18 -1.26
N SER A 60 -21.97 15.69 -1.73
CA SER A 60 -21.77 15.46 -3.16
C SER A 60 -22.79 14.46 -3.66
N ALA A 61 -23.39 14.70 -4.83
CA ALA A 61 -24.29 13.74 -5.44
C ALA A 61 -23.60 12.36 -5.55
N PRO A 62 -24.36 11.25 -5.35
CA PRO A 62 -23.80 9.91 -5.46
C PRO A 62 -23.14 9.70 -6.83
N VAL A 63 -21.95 9.12 -6.82
CA VAL A 63 -21.25 8.75 -8.05
C VAL A 63 -21.96 7.56 -8.70
N VAL A 64 -22.27 7.67 -9.99
CA VAL A 64 -22.93 6.60 -10.73
C VAL A 64 -21.90 5.51 -11.05
N VAL A 65 -22.07 4.34 -10.43
CA VAL A 65 -21.24 3.15 -10.67
C VAL A 65 -21.85 2.35 -11.82
N PRO A 66 -21.06 1.95 -12.84
CA PRO A 66 -21.55 1.13 -13.94
C PRO A 66 -22.22 -0.17 -13.46
N ALA A 67 -23.28 -0.60 -14.15
CA ALA A 67 -24.00 -1.82 -13.82
C ALA A 67 -23.07 -3.05 -13.89
N GLY A 68 -23.13 -3.88 -12.86
CA GLY A 68 -22.28 -5.10 -12.77
C GLY A 68 -20.92 -4.86 -12.16
N MET A 69 -20.62 -3.65 -11.72
CA MET A 69 -19.45 -3.31 -10.95
C MET A 69 -19.85 -2.88 -9.53
N THR A 70 -19.12 -3.33 -8.53
CA THR A 70 -19.16 -2.79 -7.17
C THR A 70 -17.95 -1.88 -6.98
N ALA A 71 -18.12 -0.71 -6.36
CA ALA A 71 -17.02 0.23 -6.16
C ALA A 71 -17.02 0.83 -4.76
N GLY A 72 -15.81 0.97 -4.20
CA GLY A 72 -15.49 1.79 -3.03
C GLY A 72 -14.67 2.99 -3.48
N ILE A 73 -15.18 4.21 -3.26
CA ILE A 73 -14.64 5.42 -3.87
C ILE A 73 -14.33 6.45 -2.79
N ALA A 74 -13.12 7.01 -2.82
CA ALA A 74 -12.74 8.13 -2.00
C ALA A 74 -11.89 9.13 -2.80
N VAL A 75 -12.24 10.40 -2.71
CA VAL A 75 -11.40 11.53 -3.14
C VAL A 75 -11.22 12.43 -1.94
N PHE A 76 -9.99 12.64 -1.52
CA PHE A 76 -9.62 13.47 -0.38
C PHE A 76 -8.75 14.64 -0.86
N ASP A 77 -9.23 15.88 -0.67
CA ASP A 77 -8.43 17.09 -0.95
C ASP A 77 -7.56 17.38 0.27
N ARG A 78 -6.25 17.18 0.14
CA ARG A 78 -5.27 17.45 1.20
C ARG A 78 -5.17 18.92 1.54
N GLN A 79 -5.39 19.82 0.57
CA GLN A 79 -5.34 21.26 0.82
C GLN A 79 -6.52 21.72 1.68
N ALA A 80 -7.71 21.18 1.42
CA ALA A 80 -8.90 21.47 2.21
C ALA A 80 -8.99 20.62 3.48
N GLY A 81 -8.23 19.51 3.56
CA GLY A 81 -8.29 18.56 4.69
C GLY A 81 -9.60 17.75 4.74
N THR A 82 -10.35 17.67 3.64
CA THR A 82 -11.68 17.07 3.60
C THR A 82 -11.89 16.10 2.47
N PHE A 83 -12.84 15.20 2.64
CA PHE A 83 -13.29 14.35 1.55
C PHE A 83 -14.19 15.14 0.58
N VAL A 84 -13.89 15.01 -0.70
CA VAL A 84 -14.72 15.52 -1.80
C VAL A 84 -15.74 14.46 -2.23
N VAL A 85 -15.33 13.18 -2.22
CA VAL A 85 -16.19 12.03 -2.51
C VAL A 85 -15.95 10.95 -1.48
N GLN A 86 -17.03 10.38 -0.95
CA GLN A 86 -17.02 9.17 -0.13
C GLN A 86 -18.21 8.30 -0.54
N GLN A 87 -17.93 7.11 -1.10
CA GLN A 87 -18.98 6.16 -1.43
C GLN A 87 -18.50 4.74 -1.15
N HIS A 88 -19.20 4.01 -0.31
CA HIS A 88 -18.88 2.66 0.12
C HIS A 88 -17.41 2.50 0.60
N THR A 89 -16.90 3.52 1.29
CA THR A 89 -15.47 3.63 1.61
C THR A 89 -14.98 2.57 2.59
N THR A 90 -15.87 1.94 3.36
CA THR A 90 -15.55 0.86 4.32
C THR A 90 -15.74 -0.53 3.74
N THR A 91 -16.28 -0.65 2.52
CA THR A 91 -16.38 -1.93 1.83
C THR A 91 -14.99 -2.47 1.54
N ARG A 92 -14.78 -3.73 1.93
CA ARG A 92 -13.51 -4.43 1.71
C ARG A 92 -13.48 -5.04 0.32
N PHE A 93 -12.33 -4.88 -0.31
CA PHE A 93 -11.97 -5.50 -1.59
C PHE A 93 -10.71 -6.31 -1.43
N ARG A 94 -10.53 -7.34 -2.22
CA ARG A 94 -9.25 -7.99 -2.41
C ARG A 94 -8.22 -6.96 -2.87
N SER A 95 -7.11 -6.84 -2.17
CA SER A 95 -6.14 -5.77 -2.45
C SER A 95 -5.44 -5.87 -3.79
N ALA A 96 -5.29 -7.09 -4.31
CA ALA A 96 -4.34 -7.34 -5.39
C ALA A 96 -2.98 -6.65 -5.08
N SER A 97 -2.39 -5.95 -6.03
CA SER A 97 -1.09 -5.30 -5.85
C SER A 97 -1.08 -4.03 -4.95
N LEU A 98 -2.23 -3.61 -4.40
CA LEU A 98 -2.24 -2.48 -3.48
C LEU A 98 -1.57 -2.80 -2.13
N VAL A 99 -1.58 -4.07 -1.70
CA VAL A 99 -0.88 -4.50 -0.48
C VAL A 99 0.63 -4.24 -0.53
N LYS A 100 1.21 -4.05 -1.71
CA LYS A 100 2.63 -3.70 -1.89
C LYS A 100 3.00 -2.37 -1.21
N LEU A 101 2.01 -1.49 -0.99
CA LEU A 101 2.19 -0.30 -0.14
C LEU A 101 2.44 -0.68 1.32
N LEU A 102 1.72 -1.66 1.86
CA LEU A 102 1.95 -2.15 3.23
C LEU A 102 3.28 -2.90 3.34
N ILE A 103 3.64 -3.69 2.32
CA ILE A 103 4.90 -4.43 2.28
C ILE A 103 6.10 -3.47 2.33
N VAL A 104 6.12 -2.43 1.49
CA VAL A 104 7.23 -1.46 1.49
C VAL A 104 7.27 -0.64 2.76
N LEU A 105 6.11 -0.25 3.31
CA LEU A 105 6.04 0.49 4.57
C LEU A 105 6.57 -0.34 5.74
N ASP A 106 6.20 -1.61 5.84
CA ASP A 106 6.72 -2.51 6.87
C ASP A 106 8.23 -2.72 6.73
N TYR A 107 8.71 -2.90 5.50
CA TYR A 107 10.15 -2.99 5.21
C TYR A 107 10.90 -1.75 5.70
N LEU A 108 10.42 -0.55 5.37
CA LEU A 108 11.06 0.70 5.77
C LEU A 108 10.92 0.96 7.27
N TRP A 109 9.78 0.67 7.85
CA TRP A 109 9.54 0.85 9.29
C TRP A 109 10.57 0.10 10.14
N ASN A 110 10.89 -1.12 9.75
CA ASN A 110 11.86 -1.94 10.45
C ASN A 110 13.32 -1.47 10.25
N ARG A 111 13.55 -0.36 9.53
CA ARG A 111 14.85 0.26 9.25
C ARG A 111 15.00 1.67 9.83
N GLY A 112 14.06 2.09 10.66
CA GLY A 112 14.20 3.33 11.41
C GLY A 112 15.35 3.30 12.40
N PRO A 113 15.90 4.46 12.78
CA PRO A 113 15.49 5.80 12.37
C PRO A 113 16.09 6.27 11.03
N GLY A 114 17.09 5.59 10.46
CA GLY A 114 17.76 6.04 9.23
C GLY A 114 17.03 5.67 7.94
N TYR A 115 16.12 4.70 7.98
CA TYR A 115 15.34 4.19 6.83
C TYR A 115 16.20 3.79 5.62
N ALA A 116 17.44 3.38 5.85
CA ALA A 116 18.35 2.99 4.79
C ALA A 116 17.88 1.71 4.09
N ILE A 117 17.76 1.80 2.76
CA ILE A 117 17.43 0.65 1.94
C ILE A 117 18.73 -0.10 1.63
N VAL A 118 18.75 -1.40 1.92
CA VAL A 118 19.88 -2.27 1.57
C VAL A 118 20.05 -2.26 0.04
N ALA A 119 21.28 -2.09 -0.43
CA ALA A 119 21.56 -1.96 -1.87
C ALA A 119 20.97 -3.12 -2.71
N ALA A 120 21.05 -4.35 -2.21
CA ALA A 120 20.52 -5.54 -2.86
C ALA A 120 18.98 -5.56 -2.96
N ASP A 121 18.30 -4.82 -2.09
CA ASP A 121 16.83 -4.76 -2.04
C ASP A 121 16.25 -3.62 -2.90
N ARG A 122 17.06 -2.57 -3.16
CA ARG A 122 16.58 -1.36 -3.83
C ARG A 122 15.92 -1.64 -5.18
N SER A 123 16.60 -2.39 -6.05
CA SER A 123 16.05 -2.71 -7.37
C SER A 123 14.75 -3.51 -7.31
N ARG A 124 14.63 -4.41 -6.31
CA ARG A 124 13.39 -5.18 -6.09
C ARG A 124 12.25 -4.28 -5.59
N LEU A 125 12.53 -3.38 -4.66
CA LEU A 125 11.51 -2.43 -4.16
C LEU A 125 11.07 -1.47 -5.27
N ASP A 126 12.01 -0.96 -6.07
CA ASP A 126 11.71 -0.07 -7.18
C ASP A 126 10.78 -0.74 -8.20
N ILE A 127 11.09 -1.96 -8.65
CA ILE A 127 10.26 -2.67 -9.64
C ILE A 127 8.91 -3.11 -9.04
N MET A 128 8.86 -3.46 -7.75
CA MET A 128 7.63 -3.77 -7.02
C MET A 128 6.66 -2.58 -7.02
N LEU A 129 7.18 -1.39 -6.82
CA LEU A 129 6.37 -0.18 -6.75
C LEU A 129 6.01 0.34 -8.15
N ARG A 130 6.98 0.44 -9.06
CA ARG A 130 6.82 1.05 -10.39
C ARG A 130 6.09 0.13 -11.37
N SER A 131 6.48 -1.14 -11.41
CA SER A 131 6.00 -2.13 -12.39
C SER A 131 5.19 -3.25 -11.75
N SER A 132 4.81 -3.08 -10.49
CA SER A 132 3.95 -4.02 -9.75
C SER A 132 4.49 -5.45 -9.70
N ASP A 133 5.80 -5.65 -9.61
CA ASP A 133 6.46 -6.95 -9.65
C ASP A 133 6.01 -7.87 -8.51
N ASP A 134 5.56 -9.08 -8.87
CA ASP A 134 4.99 -10.06 -7.94
C ASP A 134 6.08 -10.92 -7.27
N ASP A 135 7.20 -11.17 -7.97
CA ASP A 135 8.32 -11.91 -7.40
C ASP A 135 8.99 -11.10 -6.29
N ALA A 136 9.17 -9.80 -6.52
CA ALA A 136 9.68 -8.89 -5.50
C ALA A 136 8.72 -8.77 -4.32
N ALA A 137 7.42 -8.67 -4.57
CA ALA A 137 6.41 -8.67 -3.50
C ALA A 137 6.46 -9.96 -2.67
N SER A 138 6.55 -11.11 -3.32
CA SER A 138 6.64 -12.42 -2.68
C SER A 138 7.92 -12.58 -1.86
N TYR A 139 9.03 -12.05 -2.37
CA TYR A 139 10.30 -11.99 -1.63
C TYR A 139 10.15 -11.24 -0.31
N PHE A 140 9.66 -9.99 -0.36
CA PHE A 140 9.50 -9.16 0.85
C PHE A 140 8.37 -9.66 1.76
N TRP A 141 7.31 -10.22 1.19
CA TRP A 141 6.24 -10.85 1.96
C TRP A 141 6.77 -11.97 2.84
N LYS A 142 7.54 -12.90 2.24
CA LYS A 142 8.17 -14.00 2.97
C LYS A 142 9.17 -13.50 4.02
N ALA A 143 10.04 -12.57 3.62
CA ALA A 143 11.07 -12.02 4.51
C ALA A 143 10.48 -11.24 5.70
N GLY A 144 9.33 -10.58 5.51
CA GLY A 144 8.65 -9.81 6.54
C GLY A 144 7.72 -10.61 7.43
N GLY A 145 7.61 -11.94 7.26
CA GLY A 145 6.75 -12.81 8.08
C GLY A 145 5.30 -12.89 7.58
N ALA A 146 5.11 -12.74 6.26
CA ALA A 146 3.84 -12.95 5.57
C ALA A 146 2.69 -12.05 6.11
N ASP A 147 1.56 -12.63 6.51
CA ASP A 147 0.37 -11.95 7.01
C ASP A 147 0.63 -11.05 8.24
N GLN A 148 1.72 -11.31 8.98
CA GLN A 148 2.15 -10.44 10.07
C GLN A 148 2.50 -9.03 9.61
N ILE A 149 2.95 -8.84 8.36
CA ILE A 149 3.12 -7.51 7.75
C ILE A 149 1.82 -6.72 7.84
N VAL A 150 0.72 -7.33 7.42
CA VAL A 150 -0.61 -6.68 7.44
C VAL A 150 -1.02 -6.36 8.86
N SER A 151 -0.88 -7.32 9.78
CA SER A 151 -1.24 -7.15 11.20
C SER A 151 -0.47 -5.99 11.84
N ARG A 152 0.85 -5.89 11.60
CA ARG A 152 1.67 -4.77 12.09
C ARG A 152 1.23 -3.44 11.49
N MET A 153 0.97 -3.40 10.17
CA MET A 153 0.58 -2.16 9.50
C MET A 153 -0.84 -1.72 9.88
N VAL A 154 -1.76 -2.66 10.12
CA VAL A 154 -3.09 -2.35 10.69
C VAL A 154 -2.95 -1.64 12.03
N ALA A 155 -2.11 -2.16 12.93
CA ALA A 155 -1.89 -1.56 14.24
C ALA A 155 -1.19 -0.18 14.12
N ARG A 156 -0.13 -0.07 13.31
CA ARG A 156 0.69 1.14 13.16
C ARG A 156 -0.06 2.31 12.49
N LEU A 157 -0.91 2.01 11.52
CA LEU A 157 -1.65 3.01 10.75
C LEU A 157 -3.12 3.14 11.19
N ALA A 158 -3.52 2.45 12.26
CA ALA A 158 -4.88 2.40 12.76
C ALA A 158 -5.93 2.10 11.67
N LEU A 159 -5.61 1.15 10.78
CA LEU A 159 -6.51 0.73 9.71
C LEU A 159 -7.72 0.00 10.32
N LYS A 160 -8.91 0.27 9.80
CA LYS A 160 -10.16 -0.21 10.44
C LYS A 160 -10.78 -1.40 9.72
N ASP A 161 -10.60 -1.45 8.41
CA ASP A 161 -11.28 -2.43 7.55
C ASP A 161 -10.27 -3.39 6.89
N THR A 162 -8.97 -3.17 7.09
CA THR A 162 -7.91 -3.99 6.51
C THR A 162 -7.76 -5.30 7.25
N THR A 163 -7.74 -6.41 6.51
CA THR A 163 -7.61 -7.76 7.07
C THR A 163 -6.50 -8.54 6.38
N PRO A 164 -5.69 -9.30 7.14
CA PRO A 164 -4.73 -10.21 6.52
C PRO A 164 -5.43 -11.27 5.64
N PRO A 165 -4.69 -11.93 4.73
CA PRO A 165 -5.18 -13.10 4.03
C PRO A 165 -5.73 -14.15 4.98
N SER A 166 -6.81 -14.83 4.57
CA SER A 166 -7.37 -15.91 5.37
C SER A 166 -6.39 -17.09 5.45
N ALA A 167 -6.09 -17.56 6.66
CA ALA A 167 -5.24 -18.72 6.88
C ALA A 167 -5.81 -20.00 6.24
N VAL A 168 -7.13 -20.09 6.08
CA VAL A 168 -7.81 -21.24 5.48
C VAL A 168 -7.65 -21.27 3.96
N ALA A 169 -7.62 -20.10 3.34
CA ALA A 169 -7.60 -20.00 1.88
C ALA A 169 -6.21 -20.23 1.27
N ARG A 170 -5.12 -20.29 2.06
CA ARG A 170 -3.72 -20.38 1.61
C ARG A 170 -3.40 -19.45 0.45
N THR A 171 -4.09 -18.34 0.39
CA THR A 171 -4.01 -17.36 -0.68
C THR A 171 -2.91 -16.37 -0.33
N GLY A 172 -2.07 -16.01 -1.29
CA GLY A 172 -0.93 -15.11 -1.07
C GLY A 172 -1.36 -13.68 -0.71
N TRP A 173 -0.40 -12.82 -0.57
CA TRP A 173 -0.55 -11.41 -0.18
C TRP A 173 -1.67 -10.65 -0.91
N GLY A 174 -1.96 -10.99 -2.16
CA GLY A 174 -2.98 -10.31 -2.98
C GLY A 174 -4.41 -10.46 -2.47
N THR A 175 -4.69 -11.37 -1.52
CA THR A 175 -6.02 -11.56 -0.89
C THR A 175 -6.17 -10.79 0.43
N THR A 176 -5.22 -9.96 0.78
CA THR A 176 -5.40 -8.96 1.83
C THR A 176 -6.67 -8.16 1.55
N GLY A 177 -7.54 -8.02 2.54
CA GLY A 177 -8.72 -7.15 2.42
C GLY A 177 -8.33 -5.70 2.65
N LEU A 178 -8.71 -4.79 1.74
CA LEU A 178 -8.50 -3.35 1.87
C LEU A 178 -9.81 -2.59 1.60
N SER A 179 -10.02 -1.50 2.32
CA SER A 179 -11.09 -0.53 2.05
C SER A 179 -10.54 0.77 1.47
N ALA A 180 -11.38 1.54 0.77
CA ALA A 180 -10.97 2.84 0.24
C ALA A 180 -10.60 3.82 1.36
N ALA A 181 -11.29 3.77 2.50
CA ALA A 181 -10.97 4.60 3.66
C ALA A 181 -9.58 4.28 4.22
N ASP A 182 -9.22 3.01 4.32
CA ASP A 182 -7.89 2.61 4.81
C ASP A 182 -6.79 2.96 3.81
N VAL A 183 -7.04 2.83 2.51
CA VAL A 183 -6.07 3.27 1.49
C VAL A 183 -5.83 4.77 1.57
N VAL A 184 -6.87 5.60 1.80
CA VAL A 184 -6.68 7.04 2.06
C VAL A 184 -5.81 7.26 3.32
N ARG A 185 -6.02 6.50 4.40
CA ARG A 185 -5.16 6.59 5.61
C ARG A 185 -3.70 6.27 5.30
N ILE A 186 -3.45 5.26 4.47
CA ILE A 186 -2.08 4.89 4.04
C ILE A 186 -1.42 6.05 3.29
N TYR A 187 -2.11 6.64 2.31
CA TYR A 187 -1.57 7.78 1.57
C TYR A 187 -1.41 9.03 2.44
N ARG A 188 -2.35 9.30 3.34
CA ARG A 188 -2.21 10.42 4.31
C ARG A 188 -1.01 10.23 5.22
N TYR A 189 -0.81 9.01 5.75
CA TYR A 189 0.40 8.73 6.50
C TYR A 189 1.65 9.03 5.68
N LEU A 190 1.73 8.49 4.44
CA LEU A 190 2.88 8.71 3.55
C LEU A 190 3.16 10.17 3.29
N LEU A 191 2.12 10.98 3.06
CA LEU A 191 2.25 12.36 2.61
C LEU A 191 2.35 13.38 3.76
N ASP A 192 1.69 13.10 4.88
CA ASP A 192 1.50 14.07 5.95
C ASP A 192 2.31 13.73 7.22
N SER A 193 2.68 12.46 7.44
CA SER A 193 3.25 12.02 8.72
C SER A 193 4.53 11.18 8.59
N ALA A 194 4.76 10.53 7.46
CA ALA A 194 5.93 9.68 7.29
C ALA A 194 7.22 10.51 7.28
N PRO A 195 8.33 9.97 7.84
CA PRO A 195 9.64 10.58 7.70
C PRO A 195 9.98 10.85 6.23
N ALA A 196 10.64 11.97 5.95
CA ALA A 196 10.96 12.38 4.58
C ALA A 196 11.62 11.27 3.74
N PRO A 197 12.61 10.50 4.24
CA PRO A 197 13.18 9.41 3.44
C PRO A 197 12.17 8.33 3.03
N VAL A 198 11.15 8.05 3.86
CA VAL A 198 10.09 7.08 3.57
C VAL A 198 9.13 7.65 2.53
N ARG A 199 8.62 8.87 2.77
CA ARG A 199 7.73 9.56 1.85
C ARG A 199 8.36 9.70 0.47
N ASP A 200 9.55 10.29 0.41
CA ASP A 200 10.20 10.63 -0.85
C ASP A 200 10.55 9.36 -1.65
N TYR A 201 10.92 8.27 -0.97
CA TYR A 201 11.15 7.00 -1.62
C TYR A 201 9.87 6.38 -2.18
N VAL A 202 8.84 6.24 -1.36
CA VAL A 202 7.60 5.57 -1.78
C VAL A 202 6.86 6.40 -2.83
N ILE A 203 6.54 7.65 -2.53
CA ILE A 203 5.80 8.53 -3.45
C ILE A 203 6.61 8.79 -4.73
N GLY A 204 7.93 9.00 -4.62
CA GLY A 204 8.80 9.16 -5.79
C GLY A 204 8.79 7.96 -6.73
N ASN A 205 8.70 6.73 -6.20
CA ASN A 205 8.52 5.52 -7.02
C ASN A 205 7.13 5.47 -7.68
N LEU A 206 6.07 5.87 -6.97
CA LEU A 206 4.72 5.89 -7.54
C LEU A 206 4.57 6.95 -8.64
N HIS A 207 5.26 8.08 -8.55
CA HIS A 207 5.37 9.06 -9.64
C HIS A 207 6.06 8.48 -10.90
N GLN A 208 6.88 7.46 -10.72
CA GLN A 208 7.62 6.78 -11.79
C GLN A 208 6.98 5.44 -12.19
N SER A 209 5.68 5.24 -11.89
CA SER A 209 5.01 4.01 -12.33
C SER A 209 5.15 3.83 -13.85
N THR A 210 5.48 2.59 -14.26
CA THR A 210 5.70 2.24 -15.66
C THR A 210 4.38 1.99 -16.38
N PRO A 211 4.33 2.08 -17.72
CA PRO A 211 3.14 1.73 -18.46
C PRO A 211 2.72 0.25 -18.33
N CYS A 212 3.69 -0.64 -18.18
CA CYS A 212 3.45 -2.08 -18.08
C CYS A 212 3.78 -2.62 -16.69
N GLY A 213 2.93 -3.50 -16.16
CA GLY A 213 3.30 -4.43 -15.11
C GLY A 213 4.31 -5.47 -15.62
N THR A 214 5.05 -6.10 -14.70
CA THR A 214 5.98 -7.19 -15.08
C THR A 214 5.25 -8.45 -15.59
N ASP A 215 3.99 -8.59 -15.24
CA ASP A 215 3.05 -9.58 -15.78
C ASP A 215 2.47 -9.22 -17.15
N ARG A 216 2.93 -8.12 -17.74
CA ARG A 216 2.55 -7.60 -19.05
C ARG A 216 1.14 -7.03 -19.15
N TYR A 217 0.44 -6.80 -18.04
CA TYR A 217 -0.76 -5.98 -18.05
C TYR A 217 -0.41 -4.50 -18.24
N ASN A 218 -1.20 -3.81 -19.07
CA ASN A 218 -1.11 -2.36 -19.18
C ASN A 218 -1.69 -1.74 -17.92
N GLN A 219 -0.86 -1.02 -17.14
CA GLN A 219 -1.28 -0.38 -15.88
C GLN A 219 -1.51 1.14 -16.02
N THR A 220 -1.68 1.65 -17.26
CA THR A 220 -1.99 3.07 -17.47
C THR A 220 -3.49 3.39 -17.30
N PHE A 221 -4.31 2.43 -16.87
CA PHE A 221 -5.72 2.66 -16.59
C PHE A 221 -5.93 3.55 -15.34
N GLY A 222 -7.17 4.03 -15.16
CA GLY A 222 -7.55 4.82 -14.00
C GLY A 222 -6.88 6.19 -13.94
N ILE A 223 -6.17 6.50 -12.85
CA ILE A 223 -5.51 7.81 -12.67
C ILE A 223 -4.62 8.17 -13.86
N PRO A 224 -3.69 7.32 -14.33
CA PRO A 224 -2.82 7.66 -15.47
C PRO A 224 -3.54 7.97 -16.77
N SER A 225 -4.72 7.36 -17.01
CA SER A 225 -5.50 7.61 -18.22
C SER A 225 -6.51 8.74 -18.11
N ALA A 226 -6.80 9.17 -16.90
CA ALA A 226 -7.81 10.18 -16.64
C ALA A 226 -7.24 11.59 -16.44
N PHE A 227 -5.99 11.67 -15.97
CA PHE A 227 -5.38 12.95 -15.61
C PHE A 227 -3.99 13.11 -16.23
N THR A 228 -3.67 14.36 -16.58
CA THR A 228 -2.31 14.73 -16.93
C THR A 228 -1.42 14.74 -15.69
N ARG A 229 -0.09 14.56 -15.86
CA ARG A 229 0.86 14.69 -14.76
C ARG A 229 0.86 16.12 -14.19
N PRO A 230 1.16 16.33 -12.88
CA PRO A 230 1.73 15.34 -11.97
C PRO A 230 0.66 14.43 -11.31
N TRP A 231 0.96 13.15 -11.26
CA TRP A 231 0.24 12.15 -10.46
C TRP A 231 1.21 11.06 -10.01
N ALA A 232 0.91 10.41 -8.89
CA ALA A 232 1.55 9.19 -8.43
C ALA A 232 0.49 8.08 -8.41
N ALA A 233 0.82 6.86 -8.87
CA ALA A 233 -0.18 5.80 -8.95
C ALA A 233 0.34 4.44 -8.50
N LYS A 234 -0.51 3.72 -7.77
CA LYS A 234 -0.39 2.29 -7.53
C LYS A 234 -1.67 1.60 -7.95
N GLN A 235 -1.52 0.72 -8.89
CA GLN A 235 -2.62 -0.05 -9.45
C GLN A 235 -2.70 -1.44 -8.82
N GLY A 236 -3.88 -2.06 -8.91
CA GLY A 236 -4.09 -3.44 -8.50
C GLY A 236 -5.09 -4.11 -9.43
N TRP A 237 -4.78 -5.33 -9.88
CA TRP A 237 -5.67 -6.13 -10.71
C TRP A 237 -5.53 -7.61 -10.39
N HIS A 238 -6.63 -8.35 -10.57
CA HIS A 238 -6.68 -9.80 -10.42
C HIS A 238 -7.93 -10.37 -11.12
N GLY A 239 -7.86 -11.62 -11.56
CA GLY A 239 -9.03 -12.34 -12.08
C GLY A 239 -9.30 -12.13 -13.58
N PHE A 240 -8.32 -11.62 -14.34
CA PHE A 240 -8.41 -11.39 -15.79
C PHE A 240 -7.57 -12.39 -16.61
N GLY A 241 -7.08 -13.45 -15.99
CA GLY A 241 -6.16 -14.44 -16.58
C GLY A 241 -4.69 -14.14 -16.23
N ASP A 242 -3.82 -15.12 -16.52
CA ASP A 242 -2.40 -15.01 -16.22
C ASP A 242 -1.62 -14.25 -17.30
N ILE A 243 -2.15 -14.25 -18.51
CA ILE A 243 -1.56 -13.55 -19.66
C ILE A 243 -2.61 -12.61 -20.23
N PRO A 244 -2.33 -11.31 -20.33
CA PRO A 244 -3.27 -10.37 -20.93
C PRO A 244 -3.47 -10.68 -22.42
N ALA A 245 -4.71 -10.53 -22.90
CA ALA A 245 -5.06 -10.75 -24.31
C ALA A 245 -4.23 -9.86 -25.26
N ASN A 246 -3.92 -8.63 -24.80
CA ASN A 246 -3.06 -7.67 -25.50
C ASN A 246 -1.87 -7.34 -24.58
N PRO A 247 -0.78 -8.11 -24.64
CA PRO A 247 0.36 -7.92 -23.78
C PRO A 247 1.02 -6.54 -23.97
N CYS A 248 1.21 -5.85 -22.88
CA CYS A 248 1.94 -4.58 -22.87
C CYS A 248 3.44 -4.84 -23.13
N THR A 249 4.04 -4.06 -24.05
CA THR A 249 5.44 -4.24 -24.46
C THR A 249 6.36 -3.08 -24.09
N ALA A 250 5.81 -1.99 -23.56
CA ALA A 250 6.60 -0.80 -23.23
C ALA A 250 7.41 -1.00 -21.93
N GLY A 251 8.71 -1.18 -22.05
CA GLY A 251 9.69 -0.87 -21.00
C GLY A 251 9.98 -1.94 -19.94
N ALA A 252 9.42 -3.16 -20.02
CA ALA A 252 9.75 -4.21 -19.04
C ALA A 252 10.10 -5.53 -19.72
N ALA A 253 11.23 -6.13 -19.31
CA ALA A 253 11.48 -7.54 -19.60
C ALA A 253 10.40 -8.36 -18.89
N ALA A 254 9.52 -9.00 -19.66
CA ALA A 254 8.46 -9.84 -19.14
C ALA A 254 9.04 -11.05 -18.40
N ARG A 255 8.62 -11.27 -17.15
CA ARG A 255 8.81 -12.52 -16.44
C ARG A 255 7.48 -13.26 -16.40
N PRO A 256 7.47 -14.58 -16.60
CA PRO A 256 6.26 -15.37 -16.40
C PRO A 256 5.85 -15.31 -14.94
N SER A 257 4.64 -14.85 -14.67
CA SER A 257 4.06 -14.94 -13.33
C SER A 257 3.79 -16.41 -12.99
N GLY A 258 4.03 -16.77 -11.72
CA GLY A 258 3.77 -18.13 -11.23
C GLY A 258 2.28 -18.51 -11.28
N ALA A 259 2.01 -19.80 -11.10
CA ALA A 259 0.74 -20.49 -11.29
C ALA A 259 -0.51 -19.77 -10.71
N PRO A 260 -1.69 -20.00 -11.33
CA PRO A 260 -2.94 -19.39 -10.93
C PRO A 260 -3.31 -19.74 -9.49
N ALA A 261 -3.74 -18.73 -8.72
CA ALA A 261 -4.28 -18.97 -7.40
C ALA A 261 -5.63 -19.68 -7.50
N PRO A 262 -5.91 -20.68 -6.66
CA PRO A 262 -7.17 -21.39 -6.66
C PRO A 262 -8.34 -20.41 -6.35
N VAL A 263 -9.45 -20.63 -7.05
CA VAL A 263 -10.69 -19.87 -6.87
C VAL A 263 -11.30 -20.25 -5.52
N THR A 264 -11.41 -19.29 -4.63
CA THR A 264 -12.17 -19.43 -3.37
C THR A 264 -13.42 -18.58 -3.46
N VAL A 265 -14.56 -19.12 -3.01
CA VAL A 265 -15.86 -18.45 -3.09
C VAL A 265 -16.05 -17.56 -1.85
N GLY A 266 -16.03 -16.23 -2.02
CA GLY A 266 -16.25 -15.27 -0.94
C GLY A 266 -16.31 -13.83 -1.43
N ILE A 267 -16.61 -12.89 -0.54
CA ILE A 267 -16.79 -11.46 -0.85
C ILE A 267 -15.51 -10.81 -1.42
N LEU A 268 -14.36 -11.48 -1.29
CA LEU A 268 -13.08 -11.04 -1.84
C LEU A 268 -12.73 -11.77 -3.13
N ASP A 269 -13.64 -12.59 -3.66
CA ASP A 269 -13.45 -13.37 -4.87
C ASP A 269 -14.09 -12.66 -6.06
N GLY A 270 -13.41 -12.64 -7.16
CA GLY A 270 -13.85 -11.98 -8.39
C GLY A 270 -12.75 -11.16 -9.03
N ALA A 271 -13.02 -10.72 -10.24
CA ALA A 271 -12.13 -9.83 -10.95
C ALA A 271 -12.13 -8.45 -10.29
N VAL A 272 -10.95 -7.95 -9.92
CA VAL A 272 -10.77 -6.61 -9.35
C VAL A 272 -9.84 -5.77 -10.19
N LEU A 273 -10.17 -4.48 -10.31
CA LEU A 273 -9.35 -3.51 -11.01
C LEU A 273 -9.33 -2.21 -10.18
N HIS A 274 -8.20 -1.90 -9.59
CA HIS A 274 -8.06 -0.80 -8.64
C HIS A 274 -7.13 0.27 -9.18
N THR A 275 -7.46 1.53 -8.95
CA THR A 275 -6.55 2.65 -9.15
C THR A 275 -6.50 3.48 -7.88
N THR A 276 -5.29 3.75 -7.39
CA THR A 276 -5.06 4.56 -6.20
C THR A 276 -3.85 5.45 -6.38
N GLY A 277 -3.85 6.59 -5.74
CA GLY A 277 -2.69 7.46 -5.82
C GLY A 277 -3.01 8.91 -5.50
N THR A 278 -2.17 9.79 -6.06
CA THR A 278 -2.33 11.23 -5.92
C THR A 278 -2.49 11.90 -7.28
N VAL A 279 -3.15 13.06 -7.29
CA VAL A 279 -3.37 13.87 -8.50
C VAL A 279 -3.17 15.34 -8.15
N GLY A 280 -2.53 16.06 -9.09
CA GLY A 280 -2.30 17.50 -8.97
C GLY A 280 -0.98 17.89 -8.32
N GLY A 281 -0.60 19.15 -8.48
CA GLY A 281 0.65 19.70 -7.94
C GLY A 281 0.72 19.51 -6.41
N GLY A 282 1.91 19.10 -5.92
CA GLY A 282 2.13 18.81 -4.50
C GLY A 282 1.32 17.62 -3.96
N ASP A 283 0.94 16.69 -4.82
CA ASP A 283 0.12 15.53 -4.45
C ASP A 283 -1.20 15.95 -3.78
N ARG A 284 -1.89 16.94 -4.37
CA ARG A 284 -3.03 17.64 -3.76
C ARG A 284 -4.17 16.69 -3.40
N SER A 285 -4.66 15.91 -4.33
CA SER A 285 -5.77 15.00 -4.09
C SER A 285 -5.32 13.56 -3.95
N ILE A 286 -5.76 12.87 -2.90
CA ILE A 286 -5.67 11.42 -2.81
C ILE A 286 -6.92 10.85 -3.47
N VAL A 287 -6.73 9.99 -4.47
CA VAL A 287 -7.80 9.34 -5.24
C VAL A 287 -7.71 7.84 -5.03
N VAL A 288 -8.80 7.23 -4.60
CA VAL A 288 -8.91 5.78 -4.38
C VAL A 288 -10.20 5.30 -5.02
N VAL A 289 -10.06 4.40 -5.99
CA VAL A 289 -11.19 3.69 -6.60
C VAL A 289 -10.89 2.20 -6.60
N LEU A 290 -11.56 1.48 -5.73
CA LEU A 290 -11.51 0.02 -5.63
C LEU A 290 -12.72 -0.53 -6.33
N THR A 291 -12.54 -1.45 -7.28
CA THR A 291 -13.66 -2.04 -8.02
C THR A 291 -13.60 -3.55 -8.06
N GLN A 292 -14.78 -4.16 -8.05
CA GLN A 292 -14.98 -5.58 -8.32
C GLN A 292 -15.96 -5.72 -9.49
N HIS A 293 -15.61 -6.58 -10.43
CA HIS A 293 -16.35 -6.84 -11.65
C HIS A 293 -16.98 -8.22 -11.63
N ARG A 294 -17.97 -8.45 -12.47
CA ARG A 294 -18.56 -9.79 -12.66
C ARG A 294 -17.50 -10.76 -13.16
N THR A 295 -17.60 -12.01 -12.73
CA THR A 295 -16.77 -13.09 -13.26
C THR A 295 -16.87 -13.16 -14.79
N GLY A 296 -15.74 -13.26 -15.46
CA GLY A 296 -15.69 -13.31 -16.92
C GLY A 296 -15.69 -11.94 -17.62
N THR A 297 -15.76 -10.81 -16.88
CA THR A 297 -15.58 -9.49 -17.48
C THR A 297 -14.19 -9.39 -18.11
N PRO A 298 -14.06 -9.08 -19.41
CA PRO A 298 -12.76 -8.87 -20.05
C PRO A 298 -12.01 -7.69 -19.43
N PHE A 299 -10.67 -7.79 -19.35
CA PHE A 299 -9.82 -6.69 -18.82
C PHE A 299 -10.08 -5.35 -19.51
N SER A 300 -10.20 -5.35 -20.86
CA SER A 300 -10.48 -4.14 -21.65
C SER A 300 -11.81 -3.49 -21.30
N GLN A 301 -12.85 -4.30 -21.02
CA GLN A 301 -14.13 -3.80 -20.57
C GLN A 301 -14.03 -3.18 -19.17
N ALA A 302 -13.37 -3.88 -18.23
CA ALA A 302 -13.15 -3.38 -16.87
C ALA A 302 -12.38 -2.05 -16.89
N VAL A 303 -11.36 -1.93 -17.74
CA VAL A 303 -10.61 -0.68 -17.95
C VAL A 303 -11.51 0.44 -18.47
N ALA A 304 -12.36 0.18 -19.46
CA ALA A 304 -13.28 1.17 -20.00
C ALA A 304 -14.32 1.63 -18.98
N GLU A 305 -14.85 0.72 -18.17
CA GLU A 305 -15.79 1.02 -17.09
C GLU A 305 -15.14 1.86 -16.00
N LEU A 306 -13.94 1.49 -15.56
CA LEU A 306 -13.16 2.25 -14.58
C LEU A 306 -12.80 3.64 -15.11
N ALA A 307 -12.43 3.76 -16.39
CA ALA A 307 -12.09 5.05 -17.00
C ALA A 307 -13.29 6.01 -17.00
N ARG A 308 -14.51 5.52 -17.32
CA ARG A 308 -15.73 6.34 -17.22
C ARG A 308 -15.97 6.81 -15.79
N LEU A 309 -15.83 5.92 -14.83
CA LEU A 309 -16.03 6.22 -13.42
C LEU A 309 -15.05 7.29 -12.93
N ILE A 310 -13.75 7.12 -13.19
CA ILE A 310 -12.71 8.08 -12.76
C ILE A 310 -12.92 9.46 -13.36
N ARG A 311 -13.27 9.54 -14.66
CA ARG A 311 -13.49 10.83 -15.34
C ARG A 311 -14.73 11.58 -14.81
N SER A 312 -15.66 10.90 -14.16
CA SER A 312 -16.83 11.54 -13.54
C SER A 312 -16.54 12.09 -12.13
N LEU A 313 -15.38 11.78 -11.54
CA LEU A 313 -15.06 12.21 -10.19
C LEU A 313 -14.58 13.67 -10.17
N PRO A 314 -15.09 14.49 -9.23
CA PRO A 314 -14.50 15.79 -8.93
C PRO A 314 -13.17 15.57 -8.18
N VAL A 315 -12.05 15.85 -8.85
CA VAL A 315 -10.70 15.70 -8.28
C VAL A 315 -10.01 17.06 -8.25
N PRO A 316 -9.94 17.72 -7.09
CA PRO A 316 -9.27 19.01 -6.94
C PRO A 316 -7.82 18.97 -7.40
N GLY A 317 -7.41 19.92 -8.26
CA GLY A 317 -6.08 19.98 -8.84
C GLY A 317 -5.82 18.97 -9.95
N GLY A 318 -6.78 18.12 -10.28
CA GLY A 318 -6.71 17.21 -11.42
C GLY A 318 -6.98 17.96 -12.72
N VAL A 319 -6.10 17.80 -13.70
CA VAL A 319 -6.30 18.27 -15.08
C VAL A 319 -6.63 17.06 -15.94
N PRO A 320 -7.82 16.98 -16.55
CA PRO A 320 -8.19 15.84 -17.38
C PRO A 320 -7.17 15.61 -18.50
N ALA A 321 -6.87 14.33 -18.75
CA ALA A 321 -6.17 13.94 -19.97
C ALA A 321 -7.15 14.06 -21.13
N GLY A 322 -6.72 14.65 -22.21
CA GLY A 322 -7.51 14.83 -23.43
C GLY A 322 -7.96 13.51 -24.09
#